data_5086c1747622391b911e68adc769a887
#
_entry.id   5086c1747622391b911e68adc769a887
#
_cell.length_a   1.000
_cell.length_b   1.000
_cell.length_c   1.000
_cell.angle_alpha   90.00
_cell.angle_beta   90.00
_cell.angle_gamma   90.00
#
_symmetry.space_group_name_H-M   'P 1'
#
loop_
_entity.id
_entity.type
_entity.pdbx_description
1 polymer ?
#
loop_
_entity_poly.entity_id
_entity_poly.type
_entity_poly.pdbx_seq_one_letter_code
_entity_poly.pdbx_strand_id
1 'polypeptide(L)'
;MGENAQQYNETTEQPLQRLIFTCDEVAEMLDKTGADNERKKLLAQIENKLSTIARQGRAFGIHLILATQRPDATIIPGQIRNNMDFRVCGRADSVLSQIILDNTNATEQIPKDARGRFITGDGIVFQGYLFDEGQL
;
A
#
# COMPACT_ATOMS: atom_id res chain seq x y z
N MET A 1 -19.53 15.54 14.04
CA MET A 1 -18.10 15.17 14.06
C MET A 1 -18.02 13.73 14.49
N GLY A 2 -17.56 12.84 13.64
CA GLY A 2 -17.40 11.44 14.01
C GLY A 2 -16.21 11.30 14.95
N GLU A 3 -16.44 10.72 16.12
CA GLU A 3 -15.36 10.24 17.00
C GLU A 3 -14.51 9.25 16.19
N ASN A 4 -13.19 9.31 16.36
CA ASN A 4 -12.35 8.28 15.77
C ASN A 4 -12.48 6.97 16.56
N ALA A 5 -12.06 5.84 15.99
CA ALA A 5 -12.19 4.53 16.63
C ALA A 5 -11.52 4.45 18.01
N GLN A 6 -10.45 5.23 18.24
CA GLN A 6 -9.79 5.28 19.55
C GLN A 6 -10.68 5.93 20.60
N GLN A 7 -11.25 7.10 20.31
CA GLN A 7 -12.16 7.80 21.22
C GLN A 7 -13.42 6.97 21.49
N TYR A 8 -13.97 6.35 20.45
CA TYR A 8 -15.11 5.44 20.59
C TYR A 8 -14.76 4.28 21.55
N ASN A 9 -13.61 3.65 21.36
CA ASN A 9 -13.19 2.51 22.15
C ASN A 9 -12.92 2.86 23.64
N GLU A 10 -12.59 4.11 23.95
CA GLU A 10 -12.43 4.59 25.33
C GLU A 10 -13.76 4.76 26.07
N THR A 11 -14.87 4.88 25.33
CA THR A 11 -16.20 5.20 25.88
C THR A 11 -17.22 4.08 25.74
N THR A 12 -16.86 2.95 25.09
CA THR A 12 -17.80 1.85 24.81
C THR A 12 -17.39 0.56 25.53
N GLU A 13 -18.40 -0.25 25.89
CA GLU A 13 -18.20 -1.63 26.37
C GLU A 13 -17.92 -2.61 25.24
N GLN A 14 -18.14 -2.21 23.98
CA GLN A 14 -17.90 -3.02 22.78
C GLN A 14 -16.89 -2.33 21.86
N PRO A 15 -15.58 -2.44 22.13
CA PRO A 15 -14.55 -1.76 21.36
C PRO A 15 -14.48 -2.31 19.92
N LEU A 16 -14.36 -1.41 18.96
CA LEU A 16 -14.09 -1.76 17.57
C LEU A 16 -12.70 -2.38 17.43
N GLN A 17 -12.64 -3.54 16.80
CA GLN A 17 -11.38 -4.19 16.47
C GLN A 17 -10.71 -3.49 15.29
N ARG A 18 -9.38 -3.47 15.29
CA ARG A 18 -8.63 -3.01 14.11
C ARG A 18 -8.77 -4.04 13.00
N LEU A 19 -9.06 -3.55 11.80
CA LEU A 19 -9.08 -4.35 10.58
C LEU A 19 -7.86 -4.01 9.73
N ILE A 20 -7.08 -5.03 9.37
CA ILE A 20 -5.95 -4.89 8.45
C ILE A 20 -6.31 -5.65 7.18
N PHE A 21 -6.37 -4.94 6.07
CA PHE A 21 -6.50 -5.52 4.73
C PHE A 21 -5.14 -5.53 4.07
N THR A 22 -4.66 -6.72 3.72
CA THR A 22 -3.38 -6.90 3.02
C THR A 22 -3.61 -7.41 1.60
N CYS A 23 -2.97 -6.78 0.62
CA CYS A 23 -2.91 -7.24 -0.76
C CYS A 23 -1.46 -7.21 -1.23
N ASP A 24 -0.90 -8.36 -1.59
CA ASP A 24 0.50 -8.53 -1.95
C ASP A 24 0.81 -8.16 -3.40
N GLU A 25 -0.20 -8.13 -4.28
CA GLU A 25 -0.06 -7.61 -5.65
C GLU A 25 -1.30 -6.81 -6.06
N VAL A 26 -1.36 -5.56 -5.60
CA VAL A 26 -2.51 -4.68 -5.85
C VAL A 26 -2.64 -4.30 -7.33
N ALA A 27 -1.54 -4.27 -8.07
CA ALA A 27 -1.56 -4.00 -9.51
C ALA A 27 -2.26 -5.12 -10.27
N GLU A 28 -2.05 -6.39 -9.90
CA GLU A 28 -2.77 -7.53 -10.48
C GLU A 28 -4.26 -7.47 -10.16
N MET A 29 -4.61 -7.15 -8.92
CA MET A 29 -6.00 -7.05 -8.48
C MET A 29 -6.78 -5.97 -9.24
N LEU A 30 -6.13 -4.84 -9.59
CA LEU A 30 -6.76 -3.69 -10.25
C LEU A 30 -6.59 -3.67 -11.78
N ASP A 31 -5.90 -4.65 -12.36
CA ASP A 31 -5.62 -4.69 -13.80
C ASP A 31 -6.91 -4.85 -14.61
N LYS A 32 -7.15 -3.88 -15.49
CA LYS A 32 -8.31 -3.83 -16.40
C LYS A 32 -8.00 -4.38 -17.79
N THR A 33 -6.79 -4.86 -18.03
CA THR A 33 -6.35 -5.37 -19.34
C THR A 33 -7.20 -6.58 -19.73
N GLY A 34 -7.79 -6.54 -20.91
CA GLY A 34 -8.67 -7.62 -21.41
C GLY A 34 -10.00 -7.79 -20.66
N ALA A 35 -10.32 -6.93 -19.69
CA ALA A 35 -11.57 -7.01 -18.94
C ALA A 35 -12.75 -6.57 -19.81
N ASP A 36 -13.87 -7.28 -19.71
CA ASP A 36 -15.16 -6.87 -20.28
C ASP A 36 -15.77 -5.68 -19.50
N ASN A 37 -16.91 -5.20 -19.96
CA ASN A 37 -17.53 -4.01 -19.37
C ASN A 37 -18.04 -4.24 -17.94
N GLU A 38 -18.47 -5.44 -17.59
CA GLU A 38 -18.95 -5.76 -16.22
C GLU A 38 -17.78 -5.84 -15.27
N ARG A 39 -16.70 -6.51 -15.64
CA ARG A 39 -15.48 -6.58 -14.86
C ARG A 39 -14.84 -5.19 -14.67
N LYS A 40 -14.83 -4.35 -15.70
CA LYS A 40 -14.35 -2.96 -15.59
C LYS A 40 -15.17 -2.15 -14.57
N LYS A 41 -16.49 -2.31 -14.54
CA LYS A 41 -17.36 -1.67 -13.55
C LYS A 41 -17.05 -2.15 -12.13
N LEU A 42 -16.87 -3.46 -11.95
CA LEU A 42 -16.49 -4.05 -10.66
C LEU A 42 -15.15 -3.52 -10.17
N LEU A 43 -14.14 -3.50 -11.02
CA LEU A 43 -12.82 -2.97 -10.71
C LEU A 43 -12.88 -1.49 -10.32
N ALA A 44 -13.67 -0.68 -11.02
CA ALA A 44 -13.89 0.72 -10.65
C ALA A 44 -14.56 0.88 -9.28
N GLN A 45 -15.47 -0.02 -8.90
CA GLN A 45 -16.06 -0.02 -7.56
C GLN A 45 -15.03 -0.40 -6.49
N ILE A 46 -14.17 -1.37 -6.74
CA ILE A 46 -13.07 -1.75 -5.84
C ILE A 46 -12.10 -0.58 -5.65
N GLU A 47 -11.67 0.07 -6.74
CA GLU A 47 -10.82 1.27 -6.68
C GLU A 47 -11.43 2.37 -5.82
N ASN A 48 -12.71 2.67 -6.01
CA ASN A 48 -13.42 3.68 -5.24
C ASN A 48 -13.49 3.33 -3.74
N LYS A 49 -13.73 2.06 -3.41
CA LYS A 49 -13.76 1.59 -2.02
C LYS A 49 -12.37 1.66 -1.38
N LEU A 50 -11.33 1.20 -2.07
CA LEU A 50 -9.95 1.31 -1.59
C LEU A 50 -9.52 2.77 -1.39
N SER A 51 -9.85 3.66 -2.32
CA SER A 51 -9.59 5.09 -2.20
C SER A 51 -10.29 5.71 -0.98
N THR A 52 -11.52 5.30 -0.71
CA THR A 52 -12.28 5.75 0.47
C THR A 52 -11.62 5.25 1.76
N ILE A 53 -11.24 3.98 1.80
CA ILE A 53 -10.57 3.39 2.97
C ILE A 53 -9.19 4.04 3.17
N ALA A 54 -8.40 4.24 2.12
CA ALA A 54 -7.10 4.92 2.21
C ALA A 54 -7.22 6.32 2.83
N ARG A 55 -8.27 7.07 2.45
CA ARG A 55 -8.52 8.42 2.93
C ARG A 55 -9.10 8.48 4.34
N GLN A 56 -9.98 7.56 4.72
CA GLN A 56 -10.80 7.66 5.93
C GLN A 56 -10.62 6.51 6.91
N GLY A 57 -10.11 5.37 6.45
CA GLY A 57 -10.07 4.11 7.21
C GLY A 57 -9.35 4.22 8.54
N ARG A 58 -8.28 5.02 8.59
CA ARG A 58 -7.50 5.25 9.83
C ARG A 58 -8.36 5.71 11.01
N ALA A 59 -9.32 6.61 10.76
CA ALA A 59 -10.23 7.10 11.80
C ALA A 59 -11.13 5.99 12.37
N PHE A 60 -11.37 4.94 11.60
CA PHE A 60 -12.21 3.80 11.98
C PHE A 60 -11.40 2.55 12.34
N GLY A 61 -10.09 2.66 12.48
CA GLY A 61 -9.20 1.53 12.78
C GLY A 61 -9.01 0.55 11.62
N ILE A 62 -9.28 0.98 10.37
CA ILE A 62 -9.07 0.18 9.16
C ILE A 62 -7.76 0.59 8.51
N HIS A 63 -6.86 -0.37 8.29
CA HIS A 63 -5.54 -0.15 7.71
C HIS A 63 -5.37 -0.97 6.43
N LEU A 64 -4.73 -0.36 5.43
CA LEU A 64 -4.37 -1.01 4.17
C LEU A 64 -2.86 -1.29 4.15
N ILE A 65 -2.49 -2.50 3.77
CA ILE A 65 -1.12 -2.88 3.38
C ILE A 65 -1.20 -3.32 1.93
N LEU A 66 -0.71 -2.47 1.03
CA LEU A 66 -0.75 -2.71 -0.41
C LEU A 66 0.68 -2.88 -0.92
N ALA A 67 0.98 -4.01 -1.52
CA ALA A 67 2.26 -4.28 -2.15
C ALA A 67 2.10 -4.47 -3.66
N THR A 68 3.16 -4.24 -4.41
CA THR A 68 3.23 -4.52 -5.84
C THR A 68 4.68 -4.67 -6.28
N GLN A 69 4.92 -5.53 -7.27
CA GLN A 69 6.19 -5.70 -7.95
C GLN A 69 6.17 -5.11 -9.37
N ARG A 70 5.03 -4.61 -9.82
CA ARG A 70 4.86 -4.09 -11.18
C ARG A 70 5.16 -2.59 -11.27
N PRO A 71 5.98 -2.16 -12.24
CA PRO A 71 6.34 -0.76 -12.45
C PRO A 71 5.26 0.03 -13.22
N ASP A 72 3.99 -0.39 -13.18
CA ASP A 72 2.94 0.28 -13.96
C ASP A 72 2.15 1.27 -13.09
N ALA A 73 2.51 2.55 -13.25
CA ALA A 73 1.87 3.67 -12.55
C ALA A 73 0.38 3.83 -12.87
N THR A 74 -0.07 3.29 -14.00
CA THR A 74 -1.45 3.47 -14.46
C THR A 74 -2.42 2.58 -13.72
N ILE A 75 -1.91 1.50 -13.11
CA ILE A 75 -2.73 0.49 -12.45
C ILE A 75 -3.15 0.90 -11.05
N ILE A 76 -2.27 1.57 -10.27
CA ILE A 76 -2.62 2.04 -8.93
C ILE A 76 -3.06 3.50 -9.00
N PRO A 77 -4.36 3.80 -8.84
CA PRO A 77 -4.86 5.16 -8.94
C PRO A 77 -4.17 6.13 -7.99
N GLY A 78 -3.89 7.33 -8.47
CA GLY A 78 -3.28 8.40 -7.66
C GLY A 78 -4.05 8.71 -6.38
N GLN A 79 -5.38 8.56 -6.41
CA GLN A 79 -6.23 8.74 -5.22
C GLN A 79 -5.91 7.72 -4.10
N ILE A 80 -5.48 6.51 -4.43
CA ILE A 80 -5.01 5.54 -3.43
C ILE A 80 -3.60 5.93 -2.98
N ARG A 81 -2.66 6.11 -3.92
CA ARG A 81 -1.25 6.41 -3.61
C ARG A 81 -1.09 7.67 -2.74
N ASN A 82 -1.82 8.74 -3.07
CA ASN A 82 -1.70 10.03 -2.38
C ASN A 82 -2.25 10.00 -0.92
N ASN A 83 -2.99 8.95 -0.56
CA ASN A 83 -3.50 8.75 0.79
C ASN A 83 -2.77 7.62 1.55
N MET A 84 -1.67 7.10 0.99
CA MET A 84 -0.78 6.14 1.65
C MET A 84 0.43 6.91 2.19
N ASP A 85 0.37 7.26 3.47
CA ASP A 85 1.40 8.10 4.12
C ASP A 85 2.74 7.37 4.28
N PHE A 86 2.70 6.09 4.61
CA PHE A 86 3.90 5.27 4.78
C PHE A 86 4.15 4.45 3.52
N ARG A 87 5.26 4.74 2.86
CA ARG A 87 5.66 4.07 1.61
C ARG A 87 7.05 3.51 1.75
N VAL A 88 7.24 2.30 1.26
CA VAL A 88 8.52 1.58 1.28
C VAL A 88 8.77 1.00 -0.10
N CYS A 89 9.99 1.14 -0.58
CA CYS A 89 10.44 0.54 -1.82
C CYS A 89 11.73 -0.26 -1.60
N GLY A 90 11.80 -1.44 -2.16
CA GLY A 90 13.04 -2.18 -2.31
C GLY A 90 13.87 -1.66 -3.48
N ARG A 91 14.91 -2.38 -3.88
CA ARG A 91 15.63 -2.07 -5.12
C ARG A 91 14.66 -2.08 -6.30
N ALA A 92 14.57 -0.97 -7.00
CA ALA A 92 13.66 -0.77 -8.13
C ALA A 92 14.35 0.00 -9.26
N ASP A 93 13.78 -0.04 -10.46
CA ASP A 93 14.14 0.91 -11.50
C ASP A 93 13.59 2.32 -11.19
N SER A 94 14.01 3.32 -11.97
CA SER A 94 13.62 4.71 -11.74
C SER A 94 12.11 4.94 -11.87
N VAL A 95 11.44 4.16 -12.72
CA VAL A 95 9.99 4.28 -12.95
C VAL A 95 9.23 3.80 -11.73
N LEU A 96 9.51 2.61 -11.22
CA LEU A 96 8.87 2.08 -10.04
C LEU A 96 9.20 2.90 -8.79
N SER A 97 10.45 3.35 -8.64
CA SER A 97 10.85 4.24 -7.56
C SER A 97 10.03 5.54 -7.56
N GLN A 98 9.89 6.16 -8.73
CA GLN A 98 9.07 7.38 -8.90
C GLN A 98 7.59 7.14 -8.60
N ILE A 99 7.06 5.97 -8.96
CA ILE A 99 5.66 5.62 -8.68
C ILE A 99 5.40 5.44 -7.18
N ILE A 100 6.28 4.75 -6.49
CA ILE A 100 6.09 4.39 -5.08
C ILE A 100 6.50 5.52 -4.15
N LEU A 101 7.65 6.17 -4.40
CA LEU A 101 8.27 7.13 -3.48
C LEU A 101 8.13 8.59 -3.93
N ASP A 102 7.63 8.85 -5.14
CA ASP A 102 7.67 10.15 -5.82
C ASP A 102 9.09 10.70 -6.06
N ASN A 103 10.10 9.81 -6.04
CA ASN A 103 11.51 10.12 -6.30
C ASN A 103 12.26 8.88 -6.84
N THR A 104 13.55 9.02 -7.19
CA THR A 104 14.40 7.96 -7.74
C THR A 104 15.32 7.28 -6.70
N ASN A 105 15.13 7.56 -5.43
CA ASN A 105 16.03 7.13 -4.35
C ASN A 105 16.20 5.61 -4.26
N ALA A 106 15.15 4.82 -4.53
CA ALA A 106 15.27 3.36 -4.51
C ALA A 106 16.25 2.83 -5.58
N THR A 107 16.36 3.54 -6.71
CA THR A 107 17.32 3.20 -7.76
C THR A 107 18.75 3.65 -7.42
N GLU A 108 18.89 4.81 -6.80
CA GLU A 108 20.18 5.47 -6.56
C GLU A 108 20.86 4.97 -5.28
N GLN A 109 20.08 4.76 -4.21
CA GLN A 109 20.62 4.47 -2.88
C GLN A 109 20.64 2.99 -2.52
N ILE A 110 19.89 2.14 -3.24
CA ILE A 110 19.93 0.70 -3.00
C ILE A 110 20.80 0.02 -4.06
N PRO A 111 21.94 -0.60 -3.70
CA PRO A 111 22.78 -1.34 -4.62
C PRO A 111 22.04 -2.50 -5.29
N LYS A 112 22.43 -2.87 -6.52
CA LYS A 112 21.75 -3.92 -7.30
C LYS A 112 21.79 -5.30 -6.65
N ASP A 113 22.80 -5.58 -5.87
CA ASP A 113 23.05 -6.83 -5.16
C ASP A 113 22.55 -6.83 -3.71
N ALA A 114 22.01 -5.70 -3.22
CA ALA A 114 21.50 -5.59 -1.86
C ALA A 114 20.13 -6.27 -1.73
N ARG A 115 20.13 -7.46 -1.12
CA ARG A 115 18.89 -8.19 -0.82
C ARG A 115 18.31 -7.75 0.52
N GLY A 116 16.97 -7.62 0.58
CA GLY A 116 16.26 -7.22 1.80
C GLY A 116 16.55 -5.80 2.26
N ARG A 117 17.12 -4.96 1.41
CA ARG A 117 17.33 -3.54 1.68
C ARG A 117 16.19 -2.73 1.09
N PHE A 118 15.70 -1.81 1.89
CA PHE A 118 14.55 -0.98 1.57
C PHE A 118 14.83 0.49 1.88
N ILE A 119 14.02 1.37 1.28
CA ILE A 119 14.02 2.79 1.56
C ILE A 119 12.57 3.28 1.75
N THR A 120 12.36 4.15 2.72
CA THR A 120 11.07 4.80 2.97
C THR A 120 10.90 6.04 2.11
N GLY A 121 9.66 6.55 2.02
CA GLY A 121 9.36 7.77 1.26
C GLY A 121 10.11 9.02 1.75
N ASP A 122 10.44 9.07 3.03
CA ASP A 122 11.25 10.13 3.68
C ASP A 122 12.77 9.89 3.59
N GLY A 123 13.21 8.85 2.87
CA GLY A 123 14.61 8.62 2.53
C GLY A 123 15.41 7.78 3.54
N ILE A 124 14.76 7.14 4.51
CA ILE A 124 15.44 6.27 5.48
C ILE A 124 15.72 4.91 4.83
N VAL A 125 16.99 4.55 4.68
CA VAL A 125 17.41 3.24 4.20
C VAL A 125 17.54 2.28 5.38
N PHE A 126 16.96 1.09 5.25
CA PHE A 126 17.03 0.06 6.28
C PHE A 126 17.18 -1.34 5.70
N GLN A 127 17.63 -2.27 6.52
CA GLN A 127 17.75 -3.69 6.19
C GLN A 127 16.62 -4.47 6.85
N GLY A 128 15.82 -5.17 6.04
CA GLY A 128 14.82 -6.12 6.54
C GLY A 128 15.47 -7.37 7.11
N TYR A 129 14.83 -7.98 8.10
CA TYR A 129 15.23 -9.28 8.61
C TYR A 129 14.93 -10.38 7.57
N LEU A 130 15.79 -11.38 7.51
CA LEU A 130 15.49 -12.60 6.77
C LEU A 130 14.48 -13.42 7.58
N PHE A 131 13.34 -13.70 6.96
CA PHE A 131 12.37 -14.64 7.51
C PHE A 131 12.71 -16.06 7.01
N ASP A 132 12.93 -16.99 7.93
CA ASP A 132 13.17 -18.39 7.64
C ASP A 132 11.90 -19.20 7.94
N GLU A 133 11.21 -19.65 6.90
CA GLU A 133 9.97 -20.43 7.03
C GLU A 133 10.20 -21.77 7.74
N GLY A 134 11.43 -22.29 7.80
CA GLY A 134 11.79 -23.51 8.51
C GLY A 134 11.85 -23.38 10.04
N GLN A 135 11.64 -22.16 10.59
CA GLN A 135 11.65 -21.90 12.03
C GLN A 135 10.25 -21.68 12.62
N LEU A 136 9.18 -21.95 11.88
CA LEU A 136 7.80 -21.89 12.35
C LEU A 136 7.36 -23.20 12.98
#